data_bdf597a01ac24c21e6b8b654fa8c7ac8
#
_entry.id   bdf597a01ac24c21e6b8b654fa8c7ac8
#
_cell.length_a   1.000
_cell.length_b   1.000
_cell.length_c   1.000
_cell.angle_alpha   90.00
_cell.angle_beta   90.00
_cell.angle_gamma   90.00
#
_symmetry.space_group_name_H-M   'P 1'
#
loop_
_entity.id
_entity.type
_entity.pdbx_description
1 polymer ?
#
loop_
_entity_poly.entity_id
_entity_poly.type
_entity_poly.pdbx_seq_one_letter_code
_entity_poly.pdbx_strand_id
1 'polypeptide(L)'
;EKEIIDLFYFKFLDVPLLSRMHSVAEYFIDQVETLRDRDLSDEEREEVMERFMKMYETRDCYVLYSRFLEEEGYRPLPHCQVEKRHLRYEDVYPVLYLKYTLYQCRNHHGIKHVVVDEMQDYSWIQYLLIRKMFPCRMTILGDKAQTMEDETQDVLKFLPKIFVRS
;
A
#
# COMPACT_ATOMS: atom_id res chain seq x y z
N GLU A 1 1.45 -26.98 -1.25
CA GLU A 1 2.22 -25.90 -1.91
C GLU A 1 1.47 -25.34 -3.11
N LYS A 2 1.06 -26.14 -4.07
CA LYS A 2 0.30 -25.70 -5.25
C LYS A 2 -0.99 -24.96 -4.88
N GLU A 3 -1.75 -25.48 -3.93
CA GLU A 3 -2.99 -24.86 -3.46
C GLU A 3 -2.75 -23.46 -2.84
N ILE A 4 -1.67 -23.28 -2.07
CA ILE A 4 -1.28 -21.96 -1.53
C ILE A 4 -1.02 -20.97 -2.67
N ILE A 5 -0.30 -21.42 -3.71
CA ILE A 5 0.01 -20.62 -4.89
C ILE A 5 -1.29 -20.22 -5.62
N ASP A 6 -2.20 -21.16 -5.82
CA ASP A 6 -3.48 -20.90 -6.49
C ASP A 6 -4.36 -19.93 -5.70
N LEU A 7 -4.43 -20.09 -4.37
CA LEU A 7 -5.15 -19.16 -3.51
C LEU A 7 -4.54 -17.74 -3.55
N PHE A 8 -3.21 -17.66 -3.45
CA PHE A 8 -2.49 -16.38 -3.38
C PHE A 8 -2.57 -15.59 -4.68
N TYR A 9 -2.39 -16.25 -5.84
CA TYR A 9 -2.30 -15.57 -7.14
C TYR A 9 -3.63 -15.45 -7.89
N PHE A 10 -4.63 -16.30 -7.56
CA PHE A 10 -5.90 -16.29 -8.29
C PHE A 10 -7.09 -15.95 -7.38
N LYS A 11 -7.29 -16.68 -6.27
CA LYS A 11 -8.48 -16.48 -5.45
C LYS A 11 -8.47 -15.14 -4.70
N PHE A 12 -7.33 -14.76 -4.13
CA PHE A 12 -7.16 -13.54 -3.35
C PHE A 12 -6.47 -12.40 -4.13
N LEU A 13 -6.57 -12.40 -5.44
CA LEU A 13 -5.94 -11.39 -6.30
C LEU A 13 -6.34 -9.96 -5.93
N ASP A 14 -7.59 -9.73 -5.54
CA ASP A 14 -8.13 -8.41 -5.16
C ASP A 14 -7.68 -7.95 -3.77
N VAL A 15 -7.12 -8.85 -2.96
CA VAL A 15 -6.54 -8.50 -1.66
C VAL A 15 -5.16 -7.89 -1.86
N PRO A 16 -4.81 -6.76 -1.20
CA PRO A 16 -3.47 -6.18 -1.27
C PRO A 16 -2.37 -7.19 -0.94
N LEU A 17 -1.26 -7.13 -1.66
CA LEU A 17 -0.22 -8.16 -1.70
C LEU A 17 0.25 -8.64 -0.32
N LEU A 18 0.56 -7.72 0.59
CA LEU A 18 1.05 -8.06 1.94
C LEU A 18 -0.06 -8.48 2.92
N SER A 19 -1.31 -8.44 2.50
CA SER A 19 -2.47 -8.97 3.25
C SER A 19 -2.96 -10.31 2.72
N ARG A 20 -2.52 -10.73 1.52
CA ARG A 20 -3.02 -11.97 0.87
C ARG A 20 -2.72 -13.22 1.67
N MET A 21 -1.50 -13.32 2.22
CA MET A 21 -1.11 -14.51 2.97
C MET A 21 -1.92 -14.69 4.24
N HIS A 22 -2.39 -13.61 4.84
CA HIS A 22 -3.36 -13.67 5.94
C HIS A 22 -4.66 -14.34 5.49
N SER A 23 -5.22 -13.90 4.34
CA SER A 23 -6.45 -14.50 3.79
C SER A 23 -6.26 -15.97 3.39
N VAL A 24 -5.06 -16.33 2.91
CA VAL A 24 -4.72 -17.74 2.63
C VAL A 24 -4.67 -18.55 3.92
N ALA A 25 -4.05 -18.01 4.97
CA ALA A 25 -3.98 -18.71 6.27
C ALA A 25 -5.37 -18.89 6.88
N GLU A 26 -6.22 -17.87 6.89
CA GLU A 26 -7.61 -17.99 7.36
C GLU A 26 -8.38 -19.06 6.57
N TYR A 27 -8.23 -19.11 5.26
CA TYR A 27 -8.86 -20.16 4.45
C TYR A 27 -8.45 -21.58 4.89
N PHE A 28 -7.17 -21.81 5.21
CA PHE A 28 -6.72 -23.12 5.70
C PHE A 28 -7.17 -23.38 7.13
N ILE A 29 -7.28 -22.38 7.99
CA ILE A 29 -7.83 -22.47 9.32
C ILE A 29 -9.29 -22.96 9.23
N ASP A 30 -10.13 -22.29 8.43
CA ASP A 30 -11.54 -22.67 8.22
C ASP A 30 -11.68 -24.11 7.69
N GLN A 31 -10.80 -24.52 6.76
CA GLN A 31 -10.80 -25.89 6.27
C GLN A 31 -10.47 -26.92 7.38
N VAL A 32 -9.46 -26.65 8.21
CA VAL A 32 -9.06 -27.55 9.29
C VAL A 32 -10.15 -27.64 10.34
N GLU A 33 -10.79 -26.53 10.72
CA GLU A 33 -11.91 -26.49 11.66
C GLU A 33 -13.10 -27.30 11.12
N THR A 34 -13.42 -27.13 9.83
CA THR A 34 -14.49 -27.92 9.18
C THR A 34 -14.19 -29.42 9.17
N LEU A 35 -12.94 -29.82 8.85
CA LEU A 35 -12.55 -31.23 8.77
C LEU A 35 -12.49 -31.90 10.16
N ARG A 36 -12.15 -31.14 11.18
CA ARG A 36 -12.02 -31.66 12.56
C ARG A 36 -13.32 -31.53 13.36
N ASP A 37 -14.34 -30.87 12.80
CA ASP A 37 -15.61 -30.57 13.48
C ASP A 37 -15.38 -29.89 14.84
N ARG A 38 -14.35 -29.05 14.95
CA ARG A 38 -14.03 -28.23 16.11
C ARG A 38 -13.27 -26.96 15.72
N ASP A 39 -13.50 -25.90 16.47
CA ASP A 39 -12.69 -24.69 16.36
C ASP A 39 -11.26 -24.92 16.87
N LEU A 40 -10.30 -24.27 16.25
CA LEU A 40 -8.91 -24.21 16.73
C LEU A 40 -8.82 -23.25 17.92
N SER A 41 -7.93 -23.55 18.87
CA SER A 41 -7.63 -22.60 19.95
C SER A 41 -6.92 -21.35 19.38
N ASP A 42 -6.92 -20.27 20.19
CA ASP A 42 -6.23 -19.03 19.77
C ASP A 42 -4.74 -19.28 19.51
N GLU A 43 -4.10 -20.12 20.32
CA GLU A 43 -2.69 -20.50 20.14
C GLU A 43 -2.47 -21.31 18.84
N GLU A 44 -3.37 -22.27 18.54
CA GLU A 44 -3.30 -23.06 17.30
C GLU A 44 -3.48 -22.15 16.05
N ARG A 45 -4.42 -21.20 16.12
CA ARG A 45 -4.65 -20.21 15.03
C ARG A 45 -3.43 -19.32 14.83
N GLU A 46 -2.85 -18.81 15.93
CA GLU A 46 -1.66 -17.95 15.88
C GLU A 46 -0.45 -18.69 15.27
N GLU A 47 -0.23 -19.95 15.66
CA GLU A 47 0.85 -20.78 15.10
C GLU A 47 0.70 -20.97 13.58
N VAL A 48 -0.51 -21.28 13.10
CA VAL A 48 -0.78 -21.38 11.66
C VAL A 48 -0.51 -20.06 10.97
N MET A 49 -1.06 -18.97 11.53
CA MET A 49 -0.89 -17.62 10.96
C MET A 49 0.58 -17.23 10.85
N GLU A 50 1.37 -17.46 11.90
CA GLU A 50 2.82 -17.18 11.87
C GLU A 50 3.56 -17.94 10.78
N ARG A 51 3.23 -19.21 10.55
CA ARG A 51 3.86 -20.02 9.48
C ARG A 51 3.62 -19.42 8.12
N PHE A 52 2.40 -18.97 7.83
CA PHE A 52 2.07 -18.32 6.56
C PHE A 52 2.73 -16.94 6.44
N MET A 53 2.77 -16.16 7.53
CA MET A 53 3.41 -14.85 7.52
C MET A 53 4.93 -14.92 7.30
N LYS A 54 5.59 -16.00 7.74
CA LYS A 54 7.02 -16.25 7.51
C LYS A 54 7.37 -16.57 6.04
N MET A 55 6.38 -16.78 5.18
CA MET A 55 6.60 -16.95 3.74
C MET A 55 6.95 -15.63 3.04
N TYR A 56 6.64 -14.49 3.63
CA TYR A 56 7.16 -13.22 3.14
C TYR A 56 8.60 -12.99 3.62
N GLU A 57 9.47 -12.60 2.71
CA GLU A 57 10.85 -12.22 3.06
C GLU A 57 10.86 -10.97 3.95
N THR A 58 10.04 -9.99 3.62
CA THR A 58 9.78 -8.81 4.45
C THR A 58 8.37 -8.27 4.19
N ARG A 59 7.77 -7.68 5.22
CA ARG A 59 6.51 -6.94 5.13
C ARG A 59 6.67 -5.48 5.50
N ASP A 60 7.91 -5.04 5.72
CA ASP A 60 8.23 -3.70 6.14
C ASP A 60 8.40 -2.79 4.92
N CYS A 61 7.49 -1.83 4.74
CA CYS A 61 7.54 -0.89 3.62
C CYS A 61 8.81 -0.02 3.60
N TYR A 62 9.41 0.24 4.76
CA TYR A 62 10.69 0.94 4.84
C TYR A 62 11.81 0.10 4.20
N VAL A 63 11.86 -1.19 4.53
CA VAL A 63 12.84 -2.12 3.98
C VAL A 63 12.60 -2.33 2.48
N LEU A 64 11.35 -2.51 2.06
CA LEU A 64 10.98 -2.66 0.65
C LEU A 64 11.39 -1.44 -0.17
N TYR A 65 11.12 -0.24 0.35
CA TYR A 65 11.50 0.99 -0.34
C TYR A 65 13.02 1.18 -0.37
N SER A 66 13.71 0.83 0.71
CA SER A 66 15.19 0.88 0.75
C SER A 66 15.81 -0.03 -0.31
N ARG A 67 15.29 -1.25 -0.50
CA ARG A 67 15.72 -2.16 -1.56
C ARG A 67 15.45 -1.60 -2.95
N PHE A 68 14.28 -1.05 -3.16
CA PHE A 68 13.93 -0.40 -4.43
C PHE A 68 14.93 0.72 -4.76
N LEU A 69 15.27 1.58 -3.79
CA LEU A 69 16.27 2.62 -3.98
C LEU A 69 17.63 2.05 -4.39
N GLU A 70 18.06 0.98 -3.75
CA GLU A 70 19.31 0.30 -4.06
C GLU A 70 19.31 -0.32 -5.46
N GLU A 71 18.24 -1.00 -5.85
CA GLU A 71 18.07 -1.59 -7.19
C GLU A 71 18.08 -0.53 -8.30
N GLU A 72 17.51 0.64 -8.04
CA GLU A 72 17.50 1.79 -8.97
C GLU A 72 18.79 2.64 -8.90
N GLY A 73 19.78 2.22 -8.13
CA GLY A 73 21.08 2.90 -8.02
C GLY A 73 21.09 4.14 -7.14
N TYR A 74 20.03 4.33 -6.35
CA TYR A 74 19.97 5.39 -5.34
C TYR A 74 20.54 4.95 -4.01
N ARG A 75 20.87 5.92 -3.15
CA ARG A 75 21.32 5.63 -1.79
C ARG A 75 20.19 5.00 -0.97
N PRO A 76 20.37 3.75 -0.46
CA PRO A 76 19.35 3.10 0.35
C PRO A 76 19.12 3.84 1.68
N LEU A 77 17.98 3.56 2.30
CA LEU A 77 17.68 4.07 3.64
C LEU A 77 18.57 3.38 4.68
N PRO A 78 18.91 4.06 5.78
CA PRO A 78 19.74 3.49 6.84
C PRO A 78 19.10 2.24 7.46
N HIS A 79 19.88 1.18 7.61
CA HIS A 79 19.45 -0.01 8.35
C HIS A 79 19.50 0.28 9.85
N CYS A 80 18.35 0.49 10.48
CA CYS A 80 18.25 0.82 11.90
C CYS A 80 16.95 0.27 12.52
N GLN A 81 16.89 0.26 13.86
CA GLN A 81 15.70 -0.10 14.62
C GLN A 81 14.54 0.83 14.28
N VAL A 82 13.31 0.33 14.39
CA VAL A 82 12.08 1.07 14.01
C VAL A 82 12.00 2.44 14.67
N GLU A 83 12.35 2.52 15.94
CA GLU A 83 12.29 3.75 16.76
C GLU A 83 13.32 4.82 16.33
N LYS A 84 14.35 4.40 15.58
CA LYS A 84 15.43 5.27 15.09
C LYS A 84 15.31 5.59 13.60
N ARG A 85 14.21 5.16 12.96
CA ARG A 85 13.99 5.42 11.54
C ARG A 85 13.56 6.86 11.31
N HIS A 86 14.28 7.50 10.44
CA HIS A 86 13.94 8.83 9.94
C HIS A 86 13.82 8.75 8.43
N LEU A 87 12.70 9.25 7.90
CA LEU A 87 12.52 9.43 6.47
C LEU A 87 12.83 10.88 6.12
N ARG A 88 13.54 11.09 5.02
CA ARG A 88 13.63 12.42 4.41
C ARG A 88 12.25 12.77 3.84
N TYR A 89 11.97 14.05 3.67
CA TYR A 89 10.68 14.51 3.17
C TYR A 89 10.29 13.84 1.85
N GLU A 90 11.24 13.72 0.93
CA GLU A 90 11.04 13.06 -0.37
C GLU A 90 10.72 11.57 -0.28
N ASP A 91 11.15 10.88 0.78
CA ASP A 91 10.93 9.44 0.97
C ASP A 91 9.59 9.11 1.65
N VAL A 92 8.98 10.09 2.33
CA VAL A 92 7.74 9.86 3.09
C VAL A 92 6.60 9.39 2.19
N TYR A 93 6.36 10.09 1.08
CA TYR A 93 5.23 9.80 0.20
C TYR A 93 5.38 8.48 -0.56
N PRO A 94 6.56 8.11 -1.10
CA PRO A 94 6.78 6.78 -1.67
C PRO A 94 6.54 5.65 -0.66
N VAL A 95 7.05 5.75 0.57
CA VAL A 95 6.83 4.74 1.62
C VAL A 95 5.35 4.63 1.99
N LEU A 96 4.65 5.75 2.13
CA LEU A 96 3.20 5.75 2.37
C LEU A 96 2.43 5.16 1.19
N TYR A 97 2.80 5.46 -0.05
CA TYR A 97 2.18 4.89 -1.23
C TYR A 97 2.33 3.37 -1.28
N LEU A 98 3.53 2.84 -0.96
CA LEU A 98 3.75 1.40 -0.81
C LEU A 98 2.84 0.82 0.27
N LYS A 99 2.75 1.46 1.44
CA LYS A 99 1.88 1.01 2.52
C LYS A 99 0.41 0.91 2.07
N TYR A 100 -0.13 1.95 1.44
CA TYR A 100 -1.51 1.96 0.96
C TYR A 100 -1.75 1.06 -0.26
N THR A 101 -0.71 0.63 -0.95
CA THR A 101 -0.81 -0.27 -2.10
C THR A 101 -0.69 -1.74 -1.68
N LEU A 102 0.23 -2.03 -0.78
CA LEU A 102 0.59 -3.39 -0.41
C LEU A 102 -0.22 -3.94 0.77
N TYR A 103 -0.76 -3.06 1.60
CA TYR A 103 -1.60 -3.44 2.74
C TYR A 103 -3.06 -3.06 2.54
N GLN A 104 -3.94 -3.78 3.22
CA GLN A 104 -5.34 -3.37 3.39
C GLN A 104 -5.41 -2.25 4.45
N CYS A 105 -5.22 -1.01 4.00
CA CYS A 105 -5.33 0.16 4.86
C CYS A 105 -6.79 0.63 4.96
N ARG A 106 -7.16 1.20 6.12
CA ARG A 106 -8.46 1.86 6.28
C ARG A 106 -8.50 3.10 5.39
N ASN A 107 -9.46 3.14 4.48
CA ASN A 107 -9.76 4.33 3.70
C ASN A 107 -10.73 5.22 4.48
N HIS A 108 -10.69 6.51 4.20
CA HIS A 108 -11.55 7.50 4.86
C HIS A 108 -12.93 7.57 4.18
N HIS A 109 -13.69 6.46 4.20
CA HIS A 109 -15.01 6.37 3.56
C HIS A 109 -16.06 7.34 4.14
N GLY A 110 -15.87 7.85 5.35
CA GLY A 110 -16.73 8.85 5.96
C GLY A 110 -16.66 10.23 5.28
N ILE A 111 -15.54 10.52 4.58
CA ILE A 111 -15.36 11.77 3.84
C ILE A 111 -16.06 11.64 2.49
N LYS A 112 -16.95 12.59 2.18
CA LYS A 112 -17.75 12.59 0.95
C LYS A 112 -17.17 13.45 -0.15
N HIS A 113 -16.33 14.42 0.23
CA HIS A 113 -15.71 15.35 -0.71
C HIS A 113 -14.39 15.85 -0.13
N VAL A 114 -13.36 15.88 -0.93
CA VAL A 114 -12.05 16.47 -0.62
C VAL A 114 -11.83 17.68 -1.51
N VAL A 115 -11.39 18.77 -0.94
CA VAL A 115 -10.92 19.94 -1.68
C VAL A 115 -9.41 20.03 -1.50
N VAL A 116 -8.69 20.07 -2.61
CA VAL A 116 -7.24 20.30 -2.65
C VAL A 116 -7.04 21.68 -3.24
N ASP A 117 -6.41 22.55 -2.47
CA ASP A 117 -6.01 23.90 -2.91
C ASP A 117 -4.52 23.92 -3.26
N GLU A 118 -4.10 24.95 -3.98
CA GLU A 118 -2.71 25.13 -4.44
C GLU A 118 -2.17 23.87 -5.15
N MET A 119 -2.88 23.42 -6.18
CA MET A 119 -2.59 22.14 -6.86
C MET A 119 -1.12 22.00 -7.33
N GLN A 120 -0.42 23.11 -7.58
CA GLN A 120 0.96 23.13 -8.03
C GLN A 120 1.96 22.68 -6.96
N ASP A 121 1.57 22.70 -5.67
CA ASP A 121 2.43 22.34 -4.55
C ASP A 121 2.50 20.82 -4.32
N TYR A 122 1.67 20.05 -5.03
CA TYR A 122 1.58 18.61 -4.87
C TYR A 122 2.24 17.87 -6.02
N SER A 123 3.09 16.89 -5.68
CA SER A 123 3.64 15.95 -6.65
C SER A 123 2.59 14.92 -7.09
N TRP A 124 2.81 14.27 -8.23
CA TRP A 124 1.90 13.23 -8.73
C TRP A 124 1.72 12.04 -7.76
N ILE A 125 2.77 11.66 -7.00
CA ILE A 125 2.69 10.58 -6.01
C ILE A 125 1.79 10.97 -4.82
N GLN A 126 1.78 12.25 -4.44
CA GLN A 126 0.86 12.78 -3.42
C GLN A 126 -0.58 12.69 -3.89
N TYR A 127 -0.89 13.02 -5.15
CA TYR A 127 -2.23 12.84 -5.72
C TYR A 127 -2.66 11.38 -5.77
N LEU A 128 -1.78 10.46 -6.15
CA LEU A 128 -2.06 9.03 -6.11
C LEU A 128 -2.38 8.55 -4.69
N LEU A 129 -1.63 9.05 -3.71
CA LEU A 129 -1.87 8.73 -2.29
C LEU A 129 -3.21 9.28 -1.81
N ILE A 130 -3.51 10.58 -2.09
CA ILE A 130 -4.78 11.21 -1.74
C ILE A 130 -5.95 10.41 -2.33
N ARG A 131 -5.88 9.99 -3.60
CA ARG A 131 -6.90 9.16 -4.23
C ARG A 131 -7.10 7.82 -3.54
N LYS A 132 -6.00 7.18 -3.10
CA LYS A 132 -6.08 5.91 -2.35
C LYS A 132 -6.70 6.09 -0.96
N MET A 133 -6.35 7.17 -0.27
CA MET A 133 -6.85 7.45 1.09
C MET A 133 -8.32 7.87 1.10
N PHE A 134 -8.75 8.63 0.08
CA PHE A 134 -10.06 9.26 0.00
C PHE A 134 -10.80 8.83 -1.28
N PRO A 135 -11.51 7.69 -1.27
CA PRO A 135 -12.27 7.20 -2.41
C PRO A 135 -13.60 7.98 -2.56
N CYS A 136 -13.51 9.29 -2.73
CA CYS A 136 -14.66 10.19 -2.84
C CYS A 136 -14.47 11.22 -3.96
N ARG A 137 -15.46 12.10 -4.15
CA ARG A 137 -15.35 13.22 -5.09
C ARG A 137 -14.27 14.20 -4.63
N MET A 138 -13.55 14.77 -5.59
CA MET A 138 -12.51 15.76 -5.32
C MET A 138 -12.72 17.00 -6.16
N THR A 139 -12.43 18.16 -5.57
CA THR A 139 -12.25 19.44 -6.26
C THR A 139 -10.80 19.85 -6.08
N ILE A 140 -10.12 20.10 -7.18
CA ILE A 140 -8.70 20.48 -7.19
C ILE A 140 -8.63 21.89 -7.74
N LEU A 141 -8.12 22.81 -6.92
CA LEU A 141 -7.99 24.23 -7.21
C LEU A 141 -6.50 24.59 -7.29
N GLY A 142 -6.17 25.55 -8.13
CA GLY A 142 -4.82 26.05 -8.23
C GLY A 142 -4.64 27.02 -9.37
N ASP A 143 -3.53 27.75 -9.35
CA ASP A 143 -3.19 28.74 -10.36
C ASP A 143 -2.22 28.15 -11.37
N LYS A 144 -2.69 28.05 -12.63
CA LYS A 144 -1.86 27.57 -13.74
C LYS A 144 -0.64 28.46 -14.02
N ALA A 145 -0.74 29.76 -13.71
CA ALA A 145 0.34 30.70 -13.94
C ALA A 145 1.51 30.57 -12.94
N GLN A 146 1.27 29.91 -11.81
CA GLN A 146 2.29 29.64 -10.78
C GLN A 146 2.96 28.28 -10.94
N THR A 147 2.55 27.46 -11.91
CA THR A 147 3.27 26.22 -12.23
C THR A 147 4.65 26.60 -12.76
N MET A 148 5.67 26.28 -11.97
CA MET A 148 7.08 26.53 -12.28
C MET A 148 7.43 26.00 -13.66
N GLU A 149 8.40 26.62 -14.31
CA GLU A 149 8.87 26.41 -15.70
C GLU A 149 9.33 24.98 -16.04
N ASP A 150 9.18 24.02 -15.15
CA ASP A 150 9.62 22.64 -15.34
C ASP A 150 8.49 21.80 -15.96
N GLU A 151 8.54 21.62 -17.29
CA GLU A 151 7.58 20.81 -18.06
C GLU A 151 7.41 19.37 -17.53
N THR A 152 8.38 18.87 -16.75
CA THR A 152 8.36 17.54 -16.16
C THR A 152 7.37 17.43 -14.99
N GLN A 153 6.97 18.55 -14.40
CA GLN A 153 6.05 18.61 -13.26
C GLN A 153 4.68 19.20 -13.62
N ASP A 154 4.29 19.24 -14.88
CA ASP A 154 2.98 19.72 -15.28
C ASP A 154 1.87 18.82 -14.72
N VAL A 155 1.42 19.17 -13.53
CA VAL A 155 0.37 18.46 -12.78
C VAL A 155 -0.89 18.27 -13.62
N LEU A 156 -1.23 19.23 -14.50
CA LEU A 156 -2.40 19.16 -15.37
C LEU A 156 -2.32 18.00 -16.39
N LYS A 157 -1.12 17.57 -16.78
CA LYS A 157 -0.94 16.37 -17.64
C LYS A 157 -1.18 15.06 -16.90
N PHE A 158 -0.98 15.03 -15.59
CA PHE A 158 -1.11 13.82 -14.77
C PHE A 158 -2.49 13.67 -14.13
N LEU A 159 -3.13 14.75 -13.73
CA LEU A 159 -4.43 14.72 -13.06
C LEU A 159 -5.49 13.89 -13.83
N PRO A 160 -5.69 14.06 -15.15
CA PRO A 160 -6.65 13.23 -15.87
C PRO A 160 -6.33 11.74 -15.80
N LYS A 161 -5.03 11.36 -15.82
CA LYS A 161 -4.60 9.95 -15.75
C LYS A 161 -4.83 9.34 -14.37
N ILE A 162 -4.72 10.17 -13.32
CA ILE A 162 -4.94 9.72 -11.94
C ILE A 162 -6.44 9.58 -11.63
N PHE A 163 -7.27 10.48 -12.16
CA PHE A 163 -8.68 10.59 -11.80
C PHE A 163 -9.66 10.10 -12.88
N VAL A 164 -9.17 9.57 -14.01
CA VAL A 164 -10.04 8.86 -14.96
C VAL A 164 -10.64 7.65 -14.27
N ARG A 165 -11.96 7.55 -14.29
CA ARG A 165 -12.71 6.40 -13.80
C ARG A 165 -12.31 5.16 -14.59
N SER A 166 -11.78 4.16 -13.90
CA SER A 166 -11.87 2.76 -14.33
C SER A 166 -13.29 2.27 -14.17
#